data_6ff92da56cb2fc6543a99fe2fd764f76
#
_entry.id   6ff92da56cb2fc6543a99fe2fd764f76
#
_cell.length_a   1.000
_cell.length_b   1.000
_cell.length_c   1.000
_cell.angle_alpha   90.00
_cell.angle_beta   90.00
_cell.angle_gamma   90.00
#
_symmetry.space_group_name_H-M   'P 1'
#
loop_
_entity.id
_entity.type
_entity.pdbx_description
1 polymer ?
#
loop_
_entity_poly.entity_id
_entity_poly.type
_entity_poly.pdbx_seq_one_letter_code
_entity_poly.pdbx_strand_id
1 'polypeptide(L)'
;EVSLAMEAYAQLDGVRVVSMPCAEEFVKQDAAYREAVLPSNIRARVAVEAAHVDYWWKFVGLDGKVIGMTTYGESAPAKDLYQFFGITTEAVVAAVKELTA
;
A
#
# COMPACT_ATOMS: atom_id res chain seq x y z
N GLU A 1 -2.62 -2.28 -9.11
CA GLU A 1 -2.11 -1.52 -7.95
C GLU A 1 -0.66 -1.09 -8.13
N VAL A 2 0.17 -1.96 -8.74
CA VAL A 2 1.59 -1.63 -8.93
C VAL A 2 1.74 -0.41 -9.84
N SER A 3 0.96 -0.32 -10.91
CA SER A 3 1.04 0.83 -11.80
C SER A 3 0.61 2.12 -11.12
N LEU A 4 -0.40 2.07 -10.25
CA LEU A 4 -0.81 3.22 -9.45
C LEU A 4 0.29 3.66 -8.50
N ALA A 5 0.96 2.71 -7.86
CA ALA A 5 2.07 3.01 -6.96
C ALA A 5 3.23 3.65 -7.71
N MET A 6 3.55 3.18 -8.91
CA MET A 6 4.62 3.75 -9.72
C MET A 6 4.27 5.15 -10.25
N GLU A 7 3.02 5.39 -10.59
CA GLU A 7 2.58 6.74 -10.96
C GLU A 7 2.71 7.71 -9.79
N ALA A 8 2.31 7.29 -8.60
CA ALA A 8 2.46 8.09 -7.39
C ALA A 8 3.94 8.35 -7.08
N TYR A 9 4.78 7.33 -7.23
CA TYR A 9 6.22 7.43 -7.01
C TYR A 9 6.84 8.52 -7.90
N ALA A 10 6.40 8.61 -9.14
CA ALA A 10 6.91 9.61 -10.07
C ALA A 10 6.58 11.05 -9.64
N GLN A 11 5.56 11.23 -8.80
CA GLN A 11 5.13 12.55 -8.32
C GLN A 11 5.70 12.89 -6.94
N LEU A 12 6.44 11.99 -6.32
CA LEU A 12 6.91 12.12 -4.94
C LEU A 12 8.43 12.01 -4.88
N ASP A 13 9.02 12.66 -3.87
CA ASP A 13 10.46 12.57 -3.59
C ASP A 13 10.68 11.80 -2.30
N GLY A 14 11.79 11.08 -2.22
CA GLY A 14 12.22 10.42 -1.00
C GLY A 14 11.37 9.22 -0.57
N VAL A 15 10.65 8.61 -1.51
CA VAL A 15 9.84 7.43 -1.23
C VAL A 15 10.45 6.19 -1.87
N ARG A 16 10.13 5.03 -1.33
CA ARG A 16 10.54 3.74 -1.85
C ARG A 16 9.29 2.89 -2.10
N VAL A 17 9.26 2.24 -3.26
CA VAL A 17 8.16 1.33 -3.61
C VAL A 17 8.63 -0.10 -3.35
N VAL A 18 7.79 -0.85 -2.62
CA VAL A 18 8.02 -2.27 -2.37
C VAL A 18 6.88 -3.05 -3.00
N SER A 19 7.22 -3.97 -3.90
CA SER A 19 6.25 -4.89 -4.47
C SER A 19 6.19 -6.14 -3.62
N MET A 20 4.99 -6.55 -3.23
CA MET A 20 4.80 -7.72 -2.37
C MET A 20 3.81 -8.69 -3.02
N PRO A 21 4.26 -9.44 -4.02
CA PRO A 21 3.38 -10.34 -4.77
C PRO A 21 2.84 -11.49 -3.93
N CYS A 22 3.56 -11.89 -2.87
CA CYS A 22 3.12 -12.93 -1.96
C CYS A 22 3.49 -12.57 -0.53
N ALA A 23 2.57 -11.88 0.16
CA ALA A 23 2.79 -11.44 1.53
C ALA A 23 2.97 -12.62 2.50
N GLU A 24 2.30 -13.74 2.24
CA GLU A 24 2.41 -14.93 3.07
C GLU A 24 3.82 -15.52 3.04
N GLU A 25 4.46 -15.51 1.88
CA GLU A 25 5.86 -15.95 1.76
C GLU A 25 6.81 -14.94 2.41
N PHE A 26 6.48 -13.64 2.34
CA PHE A 26 7.28 -12.62 2.98
C PHE A 26 7.38 -12.83 4.49
N VAL A 27 6.25 -13.11 5.16
CA VAL A 27 6.25 -13.28 6.62
C VAL A 27 7.00 -14.53 7.06
N LYS A 28 7.23 -15.49 6.15
CA LYS A 28 8.02 -16.70 6.43
C LYS A 28 9.51 -16.49 6.31
N GLN A 29 9.96 -15.38 5.73
CA GLN A 29 11.38 -15.08 5.59
C GLN A 29 12.01 -14.76 6.95
N ASP A 30 13.35 -14.82 7.03
CA ASP A 30 14.02 -14.50 8.27
C ASP A 30 13.90 -13.01 8.63
N ALA A 31 14.21 -12.68 9.88
CA ALA A 31 14.06 -11.33 10.39
C ALA A 31 14.96 -10.34 9.66
N ALA A 32 16.17 -10.74 9.27
CA ALA A 32 17.10 -9.87 8.56
C ALA A 32 16.57 -9.47 7.19
N TYR A 33 15.99 -10.44 6.47
CA TYR A 33 15.39 -10.17 5.16
C TYR A 33 14.19 -9.23 5.30
N ARG A 34 13.29 -9.53 6.25
CA ARG A 34 12.10 -8.71 6.47
C ARG A 34 12.48 -7.27 6.86
N GLU A 35 13.48 -7.11 7.68
CA GLU A 35 13.95 -5.79 8.09
C GLU A 35 14.59 -5.03 6.92
N ALA A 36 15.30 -5.71 6.02
CA ALA A 36 15.89 -5.08 4.85
C ALA A 36 14.80 -4.57 3.88
N VAL A 37 13.71 -5.30 3.73
CA VAL A 37 12.61 -4.92 2.83
C VAL A 37 11.72 -3.86 3.45
N LEU A 38 11.33 -4.06 4.72
CA LEU A 38 10.47 -3.15 5.47
C LEU A 38 11.16 -2.77 6.78
N PRO A 39 12.09 -1.80 6.74
CA PRO A 39 12.81 -1.39 7.94
C PRO A 39 11.84 -0.90 9.03
N SER A 40 12.05 -1.37 10.26
CA SER A 40 11.16 -1.05 11.38
C SER A 40 11.19 0.43 11.77
N ASN A 41 12.29 1.13 11.47
CA ASN A 41 12.40 2.55 11.76
C ASN A 41 11.67 3.44 10.73
N ILE A 42 11.20 2.87 9.63
CA ILE A 42 10.41 3.61 8.65
C ILE A 42 8.95 3.31 8.90
N ARG A 43 8.25 4.26 9.51
CA ARG A 43 6.88 4.10 9.96
C ARG A 43 5.85 4.77 9.05
N ALA A 44 6.29 5.69 8.20
CA ALA A 44 5.42 6.32 7.21
C ALA A 44 5.22 5.37 6.04
N ARG A 45 4.27 4.44 6.20
CA ARG A 45 4.00 3.37 5.24
C ARG A 45 2.60 3.48 4.67
N VAL A 46 2.50 3.35 3.35
CA VAL A 46 1.21 3.30 2.66
C VAL A 46 1.16 2.01 1.87
N ALA A 47 0.15 1.20 2.12
CA ALA A 47 -0.13 0.00 1.32
C ALA A 47 -1.24 0.32 0.32
N VAL A 48 -1.07 -0.17 -0.90
CA VAL A 48 -2.05 -0.04 -1.98
C VAL A 48 -2.36 -1.44 -2.47
N GLU A 49 -3.61 -1.86 -2.35
CA GLU A 49 -4.01 -3.20 -2.74
C GLU A 49 -5.49 -3.25 -3.09
N ALA A 50 -5.81 -3.88 -4.21
CA ALA A 50 -7.20 -4.11 -4.61
C ALA A 50 -7.80 -5.30 -3.84
N ALA A 51 -7.64 -5.28 -2.51
CA ALA A 51 -8.14 -6.29 -1.60
C ALA A 51 -8.60 -5.60 -0.33
N HIS A 52 -9.17 -6.37 0.60
CA HIS A 52 -9.67 -5.78 1.84
C HIS A 52 -8.50 -5.22 2.68
N VAL A 53 -8.71 -4.03 3.25
CA VAL A 53 -7.65 -3.27 3.94
C VAL A 53 -7.14 -3.98 5.20
N ASP A 54 -7.97 -4.76 5.87
CA ASP A 54 -7.63 -5.35 7.17
C ASP A 54 -6.39 -6.24 7.11
N TYR A 55 -6.16 -6.92 6.01
CA TYR A 55 -5.02 -7.80 5.84
C TYR A 55 -3.69 -7.04 5.93
N TRP A 56 -3.67 -5.78 5.48
CA TRP A 56 -2.44 -5.03 5.29
C TRP A 56 -2.01 -4.20 6.49
N TRP A 57 -2.87 -4.05 7.51
CA TRP A 57 -2.51 -3.26 8.69
C TRP A 57 -1.29 -3.81 9.43
N LYS A 58 -1.05 -5.10 9.39
CA LYS A 58 0.13 -5.71 10.02
C LYS A 58 1.46 -5.27 9.39
N PHE A 59 1.43 -4.78 8.14
CA PHE A 59 2.62 -4.29 7.47
C PHE A 59 2.83 -2.80 7.64
N VAL A 60 1.77 -2.02 7.73
CA VAL A 60 1.87 -0.56 7.82
C VAL A 60 1.88 -0.04 9.25
N GLY A 61 1.30 -0.77 10.18
CA GLY A 61 1.28 -0.38 11.59
C GLY A 61 0.34 0.79 11.88
N LEU A 62 0.43 1.29 13.11
CA LEU A 62 -0.47 2.35 13.59
C LEU A 62 -0.23 3.70 12.92
N ASP A 63 0.99 3.93 12.42
CA ASP A 63 1.35 5.19 11.77
C ASP A 63 1.16 5.14 10.26
N GLY A 64 0.76 4.00 9.71
CA GLY A 64 0.61 3.81 8.28
C GLY A 64 -0.82 4.00 7.80
N LYS A 65 -0.99 3.91 6.48
CA LYS A 65 -2.29 3.98 5.83
C LYS A 65 -2.43 2.86 4.81
N VAL A 66 -3.67 2.40 4.61
CA VAL A 66 -3.97 1.38 3.61
C VAL A 66 -5.01 1.95 2.64
N ILE A 67 -4.70 1.88 1.37
CA ILE A 67 -5.62 2.23 0.29
C ILE A 67 -6.07 0.93 -0.35
N GLY A 68 -7.29 0.54 -0.13
CA GLY A 68 -7.83 -0.72 -0.60
C GLY A 68 -9.33 -0.79 -0.40
N MET A 69 -9.86 -2.01 -0.46
CA MET A 69 -11.29 -2.24 -0.35
C MET A 69 -11.72 -2.33 1.11
N THR A 70 -12.84 -1.73 1.45
CA THR A 70 -13.42 -1.79 2.80
C THR A 70 -14.64 -2.69 2.86
N THR A 71 -15.19 -3.08 1.70
CA THR A 71 -16.32 -3.98 1.60
C THR A 71 -16.07 -5.05 0.54
N TYR A 72 -16.88 -6.08 0.53
CA TYR A 72 -16.80 -7.15 -0.45
C TYR A 72 -17.93 -7.04 -1.47
N GLY A 73 -17.74 -7.69 -2.61
CA GLY A 73 -18.87 -8.10 -3.44
C GLY A 73 -19.39 -7.12 -4.47
N GLU A 74 -18.63 -6.12 -4.85
CA GLU A 74 -19.04 -5.27 -5.97
C GLU A 74 -18.60 -5.88 -7.29
N SER A 75 -19.53 -5.93 -8.25
CA SER A 75 -19.27 -6.46 -9.59
C SER A 75 -19.31 -5.32 -10.60
N ALA A 76 -18.16 -4.92 -11.10
CA ALA A 76 -18.02 -3.85 -12.08
C ALA A 76 -16.65 -3.96 -12.75
N PRO A 77 -16.40 -3.25 -13.87
CA PRO A 77 -15.05 -3.18 -14.43
C PRO A 77 -14.04 -2.67 -13.42
N ALA A 78 -12.82 -3.23 -13.44
CA ALA A 78 -11.79 -2.93 -12.45
C ALA A 78 -11.54 -1.43 -12.25
N LYS A 79 -11.55 -0.66 -13.34
CA LYS A 79 -11.37 0.78 -13.29
C LYS A 79 -12.42 1.47 -12.42
N ASP A 80 -13.68 1.07 -12.57
CA ASP A 80 -14.78 1.67 -11.81
C ASP A 80 -14.73 1.25 -10.36
N LEU A 81 -14.36 0.00 -10.08
CA LEU A 81 -14.18 -0.48 -8.71
C LEU A 81 -13.06 0.28 -8.01
N TYR A 82 -11.96 0.54 -8.69
CA TYR A 82 -10.84 1.28 -8.12
C TYR A 82 -11.28 2.69 -7.70
N GLN A 83 -12.03 3.37 -8.55
CA GLN A 83 -12.52 4.71 -8.22
C GLN A 83 -13.55 4.66 -7.09
N PHE A 84 -14.45 3.66 -7.11
CA PHE A 84 -15.44 3.50 -6.07
C PHE A 84 -14.80 3.34 -4.69
N PHE A 85 -13.73 2.58 -4.58
CA PHE A 85 -13.03 2.36 -3.31
C PHE A 85 -11.94 3.39 -3.05
N GLY A 86 -11.74 4.38 -3.91
CA GLY A 86 -10.71 5.40 -3.72
C GLY A 86 -9.30 4.89 -3.98
N ILE A 87 -9.16 3.84 -4.78
CA ILE A 87 -7.84 3.28 -5.14
C ILE A 87 -7.34 4.03 -6.37
N THR A 88 -6.75 5.20 -6.14
CA THR A 88 -6.30 6.10 -7.22
C THR A 88 -4.90 6.59 -6.93
N THR A 89 -4.20 7.03 -7.99
CA THR A 89 -2.87 7.65 -7.86
C THR A 89 -2.94 8.85 -6.92
N GLU A 90 -3.96 9.68 -7.04
CA GLU A 90 -4.14 10.87 -6.21
C GLU A 90 -4.30 10.53 -4.75
N ALA A 91 -5.04 9.47 -4.44
CA ALA A 91 -5.22 9.02 -3.05
C ALA A 91 -3.89 8.54 -2.45
N VAL A 92 -3.07 7.84 -3.24
CA VAL A 92 -1.75 7.37 -2.79
C VAL A 92 -0.84 8.57 -2.51
N VAL A 93 -0.79 9.53 -3.42
CA VAL A 93 0.03 10.73 -3.25
C VAL A 93 -0.41 11.49 -2.00
N ALA A 94 -1.71 11.68 -1.82
CA ALA A 94 -2.25 12.39 -0.66
C ALA A 94 -1.90 11.67 0.66
N ALA A 95 -2.01 10.34 0.68
CA ALA A 95 -1.69 9.56 1.88
C ALA A 95 -0.20 9.69 2.24
N VAL A 96 0.69 9.60 1.27
CA VAL A 96 2.13 9.76 1.52
C VAL A 96 2.44 11.16 2.03
N LYS A 97 1.88 12.19 1.41
CA LYS A 97 2.12 13.58 1.84
C LYS A 97 1.62 13.83 3.25
N GLU A 98 0.49 13.24 3.63
CA GLU A 98 -0.05 13.36 4.98
C GLU A 98 0.90 12.74 6.01
N LEU A 99 1.47 11.58 5.71
CA LEU A 99 2.38 10.88 6.63
C LEU A 99 3.76 11.51 6.73
N THR A 100 4.17 12.26 5.71
CA THR A 100 5.51 12.85 5.63
C THR A 100 5.52 14.36 5.84
N ALA A 101 4.38 14.94 6.09
CA ALA A 101 4.25 16.37 6.31
C ALA A 101 4.91 16.84 7.61
#